data_d77cbc435275174120c6d606616db8d1
#
_entry.id   d77cbc435275174120c6d606616db8d1
#
_cell.length_a   1.000
_cell.length_b   1.000
_cell.length_c   1.000
_cell.angle_alpha   90.00
_cell.angle_beta   90.00
_cell.angle_gamma   90.00
#
_symmetry.space_group_name_H-M   'P 1'
#
loop_
_entity.id
_entity.type
_entity.pdbx_description
1 polymer ?
#
loop_
_entity_poly.entity_id
_entity_poly.type
_entity_poly.pdbx_seq_one_letter_code
_entity_poly.pdbx_strand_id
1 'polypeptide(L)'
;MKTIILFIILHNSLIFSQSREFEEYMLGPAMDFYGYNYLNGPNGGKGNTGVAGENDLSGVLMNPAAFIMNKKYSFNLQYSYKTTNEVSYTYEMGPSFRYELQHIAPTIQGGFGMMITKNLNAGILYSNLNSVKFVYKDFGVIQSNVEESETVNMHSVNIPFVYSFGKVSLGMNPHFIYVKDVYKGVSTISQPDGSGEMSRYYSRFNADFGIRFLSGKNFSIGATFTPSYTADIKSNDEYYPTNFKAVSTQPFKISAGIEYTGEKKKFKLSADYNFQQTSKLNGYVDKHDFNIGGEYSVNKSLALRAGFFTIFDIRDFEDEDVSFPGKAGDFTQYFVTCGLSYKINNFDLSASLMDSHVSMGLIKLTIINAGFTYGF
;
A
#
# COMPACT_ATOMS: atom_id res chain seq x y z
N MET A 1 -1.25 -38.46 -9.58
CA MET A 1 -0.70 -37.30 -10.30
C MET A 1 -1.76 -36.42 -10.90
N LYS A 2 -2.65 -36.92 -11.75
CA LYS A 2 -3.90 -36.20 -12.10
C LYS A 2 -4.66 -35.70 -10.86
N THR A 3 -4.47 -36.36 -9.71
CA THR A 3 -5.08 -36.02 -8.43
C THR A 3 -4.45 -34.78 -7.76
N ILE A 4 -3.16 -34.49 -7.97
CA ILE A 4 -2.48 -33.35 -7.30
C ILE A 4 -2.74 -32.05 -8.07
N ILE A 5 -2.71 -32.09 -9.42
CA ILE A 5 -3.09 -30.94 -10.26
C ILE A 5 -4.59 -30.68 -10.12
N LEU A 6 -5.41 -31.73 -10.08
CA LEU A 6 -6.82 -31.63 -9.72
C LEU A 6 -7.00 -31.10 -8.30
N PHE A 7 -6.05 -31.39 -7.37
CA PHE A 7 -6.09 -30.89 -6.00
C PHE A 7 -5.68 -29.41 -5.91
N ILE A 8 -4.74 -28.95 -6.73
CA ILE A 8 -4.38 -27.52 -6.80
C ILE A 8 -5.47 -26.75 -7.53
N ILE A 9 -5.98 -27.25 -8.64
CA ILE A 9 -7.12 -26.64 -9.37
C ILE A 9 -8.41 -26.81 -8.57
N LEU A 10 -8.66 -27.95 -7.93
CA LEU A 10 -9.76 -28.16 -7.00
C LEU A 10 -9.56 -27.47 -5.67
N HIS A 11 -8.32 -27.29 -5.19
CA HIS A 11 -8.06 -26.50 -4.00
C HIS A 11 -8.31 -25.01 -4.27
N ASN A 12 -7.81 -24.49 -5.37
CA ASN A 12 -8.19 -23.15 -5.82
C ASN A 12 -9.71 -23.07 -6.15
N SER A 13 -10.30 -24.05 -6.82
CA SER A 13 -11.73 -24.05 -7.13
C SER A 13 -12.63 -24.43 -5.96
N LEU A 14 -12.19 -25.27 -5.00
CA LEU A 14 -12.94 -25.57 -3.76
C LEU A 14 -12.81 -24.43 -2.75
N ILE A 15 -11.68 -23.77 -2.70
CA ILE A 15 -11.49 -22.54 -1.96
C ILE A 15 -12.40 -21.45 -2.55
N PHE A 16 -12.46 -21.35 -3.87
CA PHE A 16 -13.38 -20.44 -4.59
C PHE A 16 -14.86 -20.84 -4.48
N SER A 17 -15.17 -22.10 -4.14
CA SER A 17 -16.57 -22.56 -4.03
C SER A 17 -17.15 -22.44 -2.62
N GLN A 18 -16.35 -22.26 -1.59
CA GLN A 18 -16.82 -22.37 -0.20
C GLN A 18 -17.19 -21.08 0.52
N SER A 19 -16.72 -19.89 0.08
CA SER A 19 -17.27 -18.66 0.63
C SER A 19 -17.02 -17.45 -0.26
N ARG A 20 -18.01 -16.56 -0.36
CA ARG A 20 -17.85 -15.18 -0.84
C ARG A 20 -16.68 -14.45 -0.17
N GLU A 21 -16.32 -14.85 0.99
CA GLU A 21 -15.28 -14.28 1.84
C GLU A 21 -13.89 -14.54 1.29
N PHE A 22 -13.62 -15.67 0.66
CA PHE A 22 -12.27 -16.07 0.25
C PHE A 22 -11.68 -15.24 -0.90
N GLU A 23 -12.47 -14.79 -1.86
CA GLU A 23 -11.98 -13.90 -2.93
C GLU A 23 -11.70 -12.47 -2.42
N GLU A 24 -12.34 -12.05 -1.33
CA GLU A 24 -12.01 -10.81 -0.63
C GLU A 24 -10.54 -10.78 -0.18
N TYR A 25 -9.95 -11.95 0.07
CA TYR A 25 -8.61 -12.14 0.59
C TYR A 25 -7.50 -11.87 -0.38
N MET A 26 -7.64 -12.37 -1.59
CA MET A 26 -6.54 -12.37 -2.56
C MET A 26 -6.18 -10.96 -3.03
N LEU A 27 -7.14 -10.02 -2.97
CA LEU A 27 -6.96 -8.68 -3.52
C LEU A 27 -6.87 -7.57 -2.47
N GLY A 28 -7.38 -7.77 -1.26
CA GLY A 28 -7.38 -6.74 -0.22
C GLY A 28 -6.06 -6.68 0.58
N PRO A 29 -5.77 -7.66 1.43
CA PRO A 29 -4.62 -7.62 2.32
C PRO A 29 -3.28 -7.75 1.62
N ALA A 30 -3.17 -8.54 0.53
CA ALA A 30 -1.97 -8.60 -0.28
C ALA A 30 -1.63 -7.24 -0.89
N MET A 31 -2.63 -6.43 -1.21
CA MET A 31 -2.45 -5.09 -1.74
C MET A 31 -2.01 -4.10 -0.67
N ASP A 32 -2.46 -4.26 0.57
CA ASP A 32 -1.98 -3.46 1.70
C ASP A 32 -0.56 -3.87 2.12
N PHE A 33 -0.18 -5.13 1.96
CA PHE A 33 1.18 -5.61 2.19
C PHE A 33 2.20 -4.95 1.26
N TYR A 34 1.81 -4.73 0.00
CA TYR A 34 2.63 -4.05 -1.01
C TYR A 34 2.23 -2.59 -1.20
N GLY A 35 1.46 -2.06 -0.31
CA GLY A 35 0.56 -0.98 -0.35
C GLY A 35 1.07 0.39 -0.71
N TYR A 36 0.11 1.22 -0.93
CA TYR A 36 0.15 2.62 -1.29
C TYR A 36 0.72 3.54 -0.20
N ASN A 37 0.95 3.02 0.98
CA ASN A 37 1.50 3.82 2.09
C ASN A 37 2.94 4.28 1.84
N TYR A 38 3.60 3.79 0.77
CA TYR A 38 5.01 4.09 0.48
C TYR A 38 5.23 5.23 -0.50
N LEU A 39 4.15 5.81 -1.04
CA LEU A 39 4.24 6.92 -1.98
C LEU A 39 4.13 8.28 -1.28
N ASN A 40 4.72 8.41 -0.11
CA ASN A 40 4.54 9.60 0.71
C ASN A 40 5.67 10.62 0.58
N GLY A 41 6.35 10.66 -0.56
CA GLY A 41 7.36 11.67 -0.84
C GLY A 41 8.38 11.83 0.31
N PRO A 42 8.48 13.05 0.89
CA PRO A 42 9.40 13.30 1.99
C PRO A 42 9.16 12.44 3.23
N ASN A 43 7.94 12.00 3.49
CA ASN A 43 7.60 11.23 4.69
C ASN A 43 8.13 9.80 4.63
N GLY A 44 8.33 9.23 3.44
CA GLY A 44 8.97 7.93 3.27
C GLY A 44 10.32 7.84 3.97
N GLY A 45 11.15 8.87 3.85
CA GLY A 45 12.44 8.94 4.55
C GLY A 45 12.35 9.19 6.06
N LYS A 46 11.17 9.58 6.55
CA LYS A 46 10.88 9.85 7.97
C LYS A 46 10.06 8.71 8.59
N GLY A 47 10.38 7.45 8.31
CA GLY A 47 9.65 6.30 8.82
C GLY A 47 8.20 6.24 8.37
N ASN A 48 7.89 6.81 7.21
CA ASN A 48 6.53 6.87 6.69
C ASN A 48 5.51 7.50 7.67
N THR A 49 5.97 8.45 8.51
CA THR A 49 5.11 9.23 9.43
C THR A 49 4.54 10.46 8.74
N GLY A 50 3.32 10.88 9.11
CA GLY A 50 2.71 12.06 8.50
C GLY A 50 1.27 12.34 8.92
N VAL A 51 0.72 11.54 9.83
CA VAL A 51 -0.67 11.71 10.29
C VAL A 51 -0.87 13.04 11.01
N ALA A 52 0.11 13.50 11.79
CA ALA A 52 0.04 14.76 12.53
C ALA A 52 0.79 15.92 11.88
N GLY A 53 1.75 15.63 10.98
CA GLY A 53 2.62 16.63 10.35
C GLY A 53 1.91 17.49 9.31
N GLU A 54 2.53 18.63 8.96
CA GLU A 54 2.13 19.37 7.76
C GLU A 54 2.72 18.69 6.53
N ASN A 55 1.88 18.42 5.57
CA ASN A 55 2.24 17.72 4.36
C ASN A 55 1.88 18.57 3.13
N ASP A 56 2.58 18.31 2.04
CA ASP A 56 2.15 18.73 0.73
C ASP A 56 1.03 17.80 0.18
N LEU A 57 0.70 17.94 -1.08
CA LEU A 57 -0.35 17.12 -1.70
C LEU A 57 -0.03 15.61 -1.65
N SER A 58 1.24 15.22 -1.61
CA SER A 58 1.62 13.79 -1.54
C SER A 58 1.20 13.12 -0.22
N GLY A 59 1.12 13.88 0.86
CA GLY A 59 0.76 13.39 2.19
C GLY A 59 -0.74 13.21 2.43
N VAL A 60 -1.58 13.57 1.46
CA VAL A 60 -3.06 13.45 1.56
C VAL A 60 -3.51 12.03 1.87
N LEU A 61 -2.80 11.03 1.35
CA LEU A 61 -3.11 9.61 1.58
C LEU A 61 -2.84 9.18 3.04
N MET A 62 -2.06 9.97 3.80
CA MET A 62 -1.83 9.71 5.23
C MET A 62 -2.86 10.42 6.10
N ASN A 63 -3.05 11.71 5.85
CA ASN A 63 -4.06 12.52 6.55
C ASN A 63 -4.49 13.69 5.65
N PRO A 64 -5.71 13.69 5.13
CA PRO A 64 -6.18 14.82 4.33
C PRO A 64 -6.15 16.15 5.09
N ALA A 65 -6.34 16.16 6.43
CA ALA A 65 -6.28 17.38 7.24
C ALA A 65 -4.86 17.98 7.37
N ALA A 66 -3.83 17.22 7.00
CA ALA A 66 -2.44 17.68 7.02
C ALA A 66 -2.01 18.40 5.74
N PHE A 67 -2.83 18.39 4.69
CA PHE A 67 -2.57 19.06 3.42
C PHE A 67 -2.67 20.58 3.58
N ILE A 68 -1.56 21.23 3.89
CA ILE A 68 -1.48 22.67 4.14
C ILE A 68 -0.60 23.31 3.06
N MET A 69 -1.14 24.31 2.38
CA MET A 69 -0.45 25.03 1.32
C MET A 69 0.03 26.39 1.80
N ASN A 70 1.26 26.74 1.44
CA ASN A 70 1.87 28.05 1.68
C ASN A 70 1.93 28.93 0.42
N LYS A 71 1.52 28.38 -0.72
CA LYS A 71 1.46 29.04 -2.03
C LYS A 71 0.06 28.87 -2.60
N LYS A 72 -0.31 29.78 -3.52
CA LYS A 72 -1.65 29.75 -4.13
C LYS A 72 -1.90 28.47 -4.93
N TYR A 73 -0.86 28.00 -5.61
CA TYR A 73 -0.89 26.77 -6.39
C TYR A 73 0.32 25.91 -6.05
N SER A 74 0.17 24.61 -6.18
CA SER A 74 1.28 23.67 -6.11
C SER A 74 1.08 22.54 -7.12
N PHE A 75 2.18 22.10 -7.69
CA PHE A 75 2.27 20.89 -8.48
C PHE A 75 3.18 19.90 -7.75
N ASN A 76 2.78 18.64 -7.68
CA ASN A 76 3.54 17.59 -7.04
C ASN A 76 3.73 16.42 -8.00
N LEU A 77 4.93 15.84 -8.03
CA LEU A 77 5.22 14.60 -8.73
C LEU A 77 6.14 13.74 -7.86
N GLN A 78 5.76 12.48 -7.68
CA GLN A 78 6.50 11.47 -6.95
C GLN A 78 6.70 10.25 -7.84
N TYR A 79 7.85 9.64 -7.71
CA TYR A 79 8.24 8.42 -8.37
C TYR A 79 8.78 7.45 -7.35
N SER A 80 8.32 6.20 -7.38
CA SER A 80 8.79 5.16 -6.48
C SER A 80 9.19 3.92 -7.27
N TYR A 81 10.39 3.45 -7.02
CA TYR A 81 10.93 2.19 -7.54
C TYR A 81 11.04 1.19 -6.40
N LYS A 82 10.58 -0.03 -6.63
CA LYS A 82 10.56 -1.12 -5.63
C LYS A 82 11.30 -2.33 -6.16
N THR A 83 12.08 -2.96 -5.30
CA THR A 83 12.71 -4.26 -5.58
C THR A 83 12.41 -5.24 -4.46
N THR A 84 12.23 -6.49 -4.79
CA THR A 84 12.04 -7.59 -3.83
C THR A 84 13.04 -8.70 -4.10
N ASN A 85 13.27 -9.54 -3.07
CA ASN A 85 13.95 -10.81 -3.25
C ASN A 85 12.97 -11.86 -3.78
N GLU A 86 13.52 -12.91 -4.32
CA GLU A 86 12.81 -14.14 -4.62
C GLU A 86 12.54 -14.92 -3.31
N VAL A 87 11.34 -15.48 -3.19
CA VAL A 87 10.96 -16.33 -2.07
C VAL A 87 10.76 -17.75 -2.57
N SER A 88 11.46 -18.71 -1.96
CA SER A 88 11.35 -20.12 -2.29
C SER A 88 10.75 -20.89 -1.10
N TYR A 89 9.75 -21.70 -1.36
CA TYR A 89 9.17 -22.62 -0.38
C TYR A 89 9.46 -24.04 -0.77
N THR A 90 9.90 -24.84 0.20
CA THR A 90 10.06 -26.28 0.06
C THR A 90 9.13 -26.93 1.07
N TYR A 91 8.19 -27.75 0.61
CA TYR A 91 7.40 -28.58 1.49
C TYR A 91 8.22 -29.79 1.92
N GLU A 92 8.15 -30.16 3.20
CA GLU A 92 8.92 -31.28 3.77
C GLU A 92 8.68 -32.62 3.08
N MET A 93 7.55 -32.81 2.42
CA MET A 93 7.19 -34.01 1.68
C MET A 93 6.52 -33.74 0.32
N GLY A 94 6.84 -32.65 -0.33
CA GLY A 94 6.16 -32.24 -1.57
C GLY A 94 7.06 -31.48 -2.55
N PRO A 95 6.49 -31.06 -3.69
CA PRO A 95 7.21 -30.26 -4.66
C PRO A 95 7.63 -28.91 -4.07
N SER A 96 8.79 -28.42 -4.51
CA SER A 96 9.24 -27.07 -4.18
C SER A 96 8.55 -26.08 -5.08
N PHE A 97 7.97 -25.04 -4.50
CA PHE A 97 7.42 -23.91 -5.24
C PHE A 97 8.34 -22.71 -5.10
N ARG A 98 8.59 -22.05 -6.21
CA ARG A 98 9.27 -20.77 -6.23
C ARG A 98 8.26 -19.68 -6.52
N TYR A 99 8.29 -18.69 -5.66
CA TYR A 99 7.43 -17.52 -5.76
C TYR A 99 8.30 -16.29 -5.97
N GLU A 100 8.07 -15.59 -7.07
CA GLU A 100 8.79 -14.38 -7.41
C GLU A 100 7.80 -13.21 -7.51
N LEU A 101 8.04 -12.18 -6.73
CA LEU A 101 7.31 -10.93 -6.84
C LEU A 101 8.10 -9.94 -7.68
N GLN A 102 7.56 -9.55 -8.80
CA GLN A 102 8.15 -8.59 -9.72
C GLN A 102 7.37 -7.27 -9.69
N HIS A 103 8.05 -6.16 -9.50
CA HIS A 103 7.46 -4.85 -9.72
C HIS A 103 7.59 -4.49 -11.20
N ILE A 104 6.46 -4.51 -11.94
CA ILE A 104 6.44 -4.37 -13.40
C ILE A 104 6.72 -2.93 -13.81
N ALA A 105 6.23 -1.98 -13.03
CA ALA A 105 6.39 -0.57 -13.32
C ALA A 105 6.63 0.23 -12.03
N PRO A 106 7.37 1.33 -12.13
CA PRO A 106 7.47 2.28 -11.05
C PRO A 106 6.09 2.82 -10.71
N THR A 107 5.87 3.08 -9.44
CA THR A 107 4.66 3.76 -9.01
C THR A 107 4.85 5.26 -9.15
N ILE A 108 3.86 5.92 -9.74
CA ILE A 108 3.87 7.36 -10.01
C ILE A 108 2.68 8.00 -9.29
N GLN A 109 2.95 9.10 -8.63
CA GLN A 109 1.94 9.95 -8.03
C GLN A 109 2.13 11.36 -8.55
N GLY A 110 1.08 11.99 -9.06
CA GLY A 110 1.16 13.35 -9.55
C GLY A 110 -0.13 14.12 -9.33
N GLY A 111 -0.02 15.40 -9.01
CA GLY A 111 -1.22 16.17 -8.70
C GLY A 111 -1.01 17.68 -8.67
N PHE A 112 -2.14 18.34 -8.55
CA PHE A 112 -2.24 19.78 -8.47
C PHE A 112 -3.05 20.20 -7.25
N GLY A 113 -2.52 21.15 -6.48
CA GLY A 113 -3.16 21.73 -5.31
C GLY A 113 -3.44 23.22 -5.51
N MET A 114 -4.50 23.69 -4.92
CA MET A 114 -4.92 25.09 -4.95
C MET A 114 -5.39 25.58 -3.59
N MET A 115 -4.88 26.71 -3.15
CA MET A 115 -5.42 27.47 -2.03
C MET A 115 -6.60 28.30 -2.53
N ILE A 116 -7.83 27.86 -2.25
CA ILE A 116 -9.06 28.57 -2.65
C ILE A 116 -9.22 29.82 -1.79
N THR A 117 -9.04 29.67 -0.49
CA THR A 117 -8.98 30.77 0.48
C THR A 117 -7.81 30.53 1.45
N LYS A 118 -7.51 31.49 2.33
CA LYS A 118 -6.49 31.31 3.38
C LYS A 118 -6.73 30.09 4.27
N ASN A 119 -7.98 29.64 4.34
CA ASN A 119 -8.39 28.54 5.22
C ASN A 119 -8.82 27.29 4.46
N LEU A 120 -9.02 27.35 3.15
CA LEU A 120 -9.51 26.25 2.32
C LEU A 120 -8.52 25.91 1.23
N ASN A 121 -7.98 24.71 1.30
CA ASN A 121 -7.16 24.08 0.26
C ASN A 121 -7.96 22.96 -0.41
N ALA A 122 -7.77 22.79 -1.71
CA ALA A 122 -8.29 21.67 -2.48
C ALA A 122 -7.23 21.17 -3.46
N GLY A 123 -7.40 19.97 -3.98
CA GLY A 123 -6.48 19.41 -4.94
C GLY A 123 -7.07 18.26 -5.73
N ILE A 124 -6.29 17.81 -6.68
CA ILE A 124 -6.49 16.55 -7.40
C ILE A 124 -5.17 15.80 -7.45
N LEU A 125 -5.19 14.51 -7.14
CA LEU A 125 -4.02 13.66 -7.09
C LEU A 125 -4.33 12.33 -7.76
N TYR A 126 -3.57 12.00 -8.79
CA TYR A 126 -3.54 10.69 -9.38
C TYR A 126 -2.38 9.88 -8.79
N SER A 127 -2.63 8.60 -8.51
CA SER A 127 -1.59 7.66 -8.09
C SER A 127 -1.76 6.33 -8.80
N ASN A 128 -0.68 5.83 -9.42
CA ASN A 128 -0.55 4.42 -9.65
C ASN A 128 -0.04 3.81 -8.33
N LEU A 129 -0.95 3.19 -7.58
CA LEU A 129 -0.67 2.73 -6.22
C LEU A 129 0.19 1.48 -6.21
N ASN A 130 -0.02 0.60 -7.19
CA ASN A 130 0.72 -0.64 -7.30
C ASN A 130 0.71 -1.17 -8.74
N SER A 131 1.79 -1.82 -9.15
CA SER A 131 1.92 -2.55 -10.39
C SER A 131 2.88 -3.71 -10.14
N VAL A 132 2.32 -4.88 -9.81
CA VAL A 132 3.08 -6.07 -9.42
C VAL A 132 2.68 -7.26 -10.27
N LYS A 133 3.66 -8.13 -10.52
CA LYS A 133 3.47 -9.43 -11.14
C LYS A 133 3.98 -10.50 -10.16
N PHE A 134 3.12 -11.43 -9.83
CA PHE A 134 3.47 -12.64 -9.12
C PHE A 134 3.75 -13.72 -10.15
N VAL A 135 4.88 -14.40 -10.02
CA VAL A 135 5.26 -15.52 -10.87
C VAL A 135 5.40 -16.75 -10.01
N TYR A 136 4.64 -17.77 -10.32
CA TYR A 136 4.67 -19.07 -9.65
C TYR A 136 5.39 -20.05 -10.57
N LYS A 137 6.46 -20.68 -10.09
CA LYS A 137 7.20 -21.69 -10.81
C LYS A 137 7.18 -22.98 -10.02
N ASP A 138 6.67 -24.05 -10.63
CA ASP A 138 6.72 -25.38 -10.04
C ASP A 138 8.04 -26.05 -10.41
N PHE A 139 8.81 -26.48 -9.40
CA PHE A 139 10.01 -27.30 -9.52
C PHE A 139 9.74 -28.73 -9.07
N GLY A 140 8.52 -29.22 -9.25
CA GLY A 140 8.12 -30.56 -8.81
C GLY A 140 8.70 -31.71 -9.64
N VAL A 141 8.65 -32.89 -9.08
CA VAL A 141 9.18 -34.21 -9.48
C VAL A 141 8.84 -34.67 -10.92
N ILE A 142 8.07 -33.92 -11.67
CA ILE A 142 7.69 -34.23 -13.04
C ILE A 142 7.86 -32.97 -13.87
N GLN A 143 8.81 -32.99 -14.73
CA GLN A 143 9.10 -32.09 -15.86
C GLN A 143 7.96 -31.21 -16.43
N SER A 144 7.11 -30.65 -15.57
CA SER A 144 6.07 -29.71 -15.96
C SER A 144 6.58 -28.29 -15.72
N ASN A 145 7.03 -27.67 -16.79
CA ASN A 145 7.28 -26.23 -16.79
C ASN A 145 5.95 -25.49 -16.74
N VAL A 146 5.27 -25.52 -15.60
CA VAL A 146 4.09 -24.69 -15.38
C VAL A 146 4.55 -23.35 -14.88
N GLU A 147 4.39 -22.30 -15.65
CA GLU A 147 4.57 -20.93 -15.23
C GLU A 147 3.19 -20.28 -15.17
N GLU A 148 2.80 -19.88 -13.96
CA GLU A 148 1.60 -19.10 -13.73
C GLU A 148 1.99 -17.70 -13.32
N SER A 149 1.25 -16.71 -13.73
CA SER A 149 1.50 -15.35 -13.32
C SER A 149 0.21 -14.58 -13.08
N GLU A 150 0.21 -13.78 -12.04
CA GLU A 150 -0.86 -12.85 -11.70
C GLU A 150 -0.30 -11.43 -11.74
N THR A 151 -0.96 -10.54 -12.46
CA THR A 151 -0.56 -9.14 -12.61
C THR A 151 -1.62 -8.24 -12.04
N VAL A 152 -1.28 -7.52 -10.96
CA VAL A 152 -2.20 -6.60 -10.30
C VAL A 152 -1.78 -5.16 -10.56
N ASN A 153 -2.70 -4.36 -11.11
CA ASN A 153 -2.52 -2.92 -11.30
C ASN A 153 -3.60 -2.17 -10.54
N MET A 154 -3.18 -1.20 -9.73
CA MET A 154 -4.08 -0.38 -8.93
C MET A 154 -3.83 1.11 -9.18
N HIS A 155 -4.89 1.82 -9.52
CA HIS A 155 -4.88 3.24 -9.79
C HIS A 155 -5.86 3.97 -8.87
N SER A 156 -5.52 5.17 -8.43
CA SER A 156 -6.46 6.02 -7.71
C SER A 156 -6.47 7.46 -8.20
N VAL A 157 -7.65 8.06 -8.12
CA VAL A 157 -7.84 9.51 -8.26
C VAL A 157 -8.41 10.02 -6.95
N ASN A 158 -7.74 11.01 -6.37
CA ASN A 158 -8.06 11.60 -5.07
C ASN A 158 -8.39 13.07 -5.25
N ILE A 159 -9.39 13.58 -4.53
CA ILE A 159 -9.85 14.96 -4.60
C ILE A 159 -9.90 15.55 -3.19
N PRO A 160 -8.73 15.84 -2.58
CA PRO A 160 -8.69 16.30 -1.19
C PRO A 160 -9.22 17.72 -1.01
N PHE A 161 -9.87 17.93 0.12
CA PHE A 161 -10.31 19.22 0.64
C PHE A 161 -9.88 19.37 2.08
N VAL A 162 -9.35 20.52 2.44
CA VAL A 162 -8.94 20.83 3.82
C VAL A 162 -9.43 22.19 4.21
N TYR A 163 -10.10 22.28 5.33
CA TYR A 163 -10.50 23.52 5.94
C TYR A 163 -9.80 23.70 7.30
N SER A 164 -9.06 24.81 7.44
CA SER A 164 -8.31 25.14 8.66
C SER A 164 -8.95 26.33 9.39
N PHE A 165 -9.22 26.18 10.68
CA PHE A 165 -9.75 27.23 11.52
C PHE A 165 -8.98 27.30 12.85
N GLY A 166 -8.17 28.33 12.98
CA GLY A 166 -7.31 28.50 14.14
C GLY A 166 -6.28 27.36 14.26
N LYS A 167 -6.43 26.55 15.31
CA LYS A 167 -5.53 25.42 15.60
C LYS A 167 -6.01 24.08 15.05
N VAL A 168 -7.17 24.04 14.45
CA VAL A 168 -7.78 22.79 13.94
C VAL A 168 -7.85 22.83 12.44
N SER A 169 -7.52 21.72 11.81
CA SER A 169 -7.77 21.46 10.39
C SER A 169 -8.64 20.21 10.25
N LEU A 170 -9.65 20.28 9.41
CA LEU A 170 -10.50 19.16 9.02
C LEU A 170 -10.25 18.87 7.55
N GLY A 171 -10.07 17.62 7.20
CA GLY A 171 -9.81 17.18 5.84
C GLY A 171 -10.74 16.07 5.41
N MET A 172 -11.06 16.04 4.14
CA MET A 172 -11.75 14.95 3.46
C MET A 172 -11.03 14.67 2.14
N ASN A 173 -10.84 13.41 1.81
CA ASN A 173 -10.24 12.96 0.57
C ASN A 173 -11.15 11.93 -0.10
N PRO A 174 -12.22 12.36 -0.83
CA PRO A 174 -12.93 11.48 -1.73
C PRO A 174 -11.97 10.88 -2.74
N HIS A 175 -12.04 9.57 -2.95
CA HIS A 175 -11.18 8.90 -3.89
C HIS A 175 -11.90 7.80 -4.65
N PHE A 176 -11.49 7.65 -5.90
CA PHE A 176 -11.91 6.56 -6.77
C PHE A 176 -10.70 5.65 -6.98
N ILE A 177 -10.85 4.36 -6.71
CA ILE A 177 -9.83 3.35 -6.93
C ILE A 177 -10.32 2.39 -8.00
N TYR A 178 -9.45 2.10 -8.97
CA TYR A 178 -9.64 1.08 -9.98
C TYR A 178 -8.54 0.03 -9.85
N VAL A 179 -8.94 -1.23 -9.79
CA VAL A 179 -8.04 -2.39 -9.73
C VAL A 179 -8.33 -3.28 -10.93
N LYS A 180 -7.24 -3.69 -11.58
CA LYS A 180 -7.26 -4.72 -12.61
C LYS A 180 -6.24 -5.78 -12.23
N ASP A 181 -6.70 -7.02 -12.18
CA ASP A 181 -5.93 -8.21 -11.95
C ASP A 181 -6.03 -9.12 -13.18
N VAL A 182 -4.90 -9.60 -13.67
CA VAL A 182 -4.80 -10.46 -14.83
C VAL A 182 -4.01 -11.70 -14.45
N TYR A 183 -4.68 -12.82 -14.44
CA TYR A 183 -4.08 -14.13 -14.24
C TYR A 183 -3.80 -14.80 -15.60
N LYS A 184 -2.59 -15.35 -15.76
CA LYS A 184 -2.17 -16.13 -16.92
C LYS A 184 -1.60 -17.44 -16.45
N GLY A 185 -2.15 -18.55 -16.91
CA GLY A 185 -1.65 -19.90 -16.67
C GLY A 185 -1.22 -20.55 -17.98
N VAL A 186 -0.05 -21.17 -18.00
CA VAL A 186 0.42 -22.03 -19.10
C VAL A 186 0.52 -23.44 -18.56
N SER A 187 -0.42 -24.31 -18.92
CA SER A 187 -0.37 -25.74 -18.58
C SER A 187 0.17 -26.51 -19.77
N THR A 188 1.38 -27.02 -19.67
CA THR A 188 1.99 -27.88 -20.71
C THR A 188 1.53 -29.34 -20.65
N ILE A 189 0.75 -29.72 -19.61
CA ILE A 189 0.41 -31.14 -19.33
C ILE A 189 -0.93 -31.55 -19.87
N SER A 190 -1.91 -30.68 -19.94
CA SER A 190 -3.30 -31.10 -20.21
C SER A 190 -3.89 -30.64 -21.53
N GLN A 191 -3.32 -29.65 -22.18
CA GLN A 191 -3.66 -29.25 -23.54
C GLN A 191 -2.47 -28.62 -24.24
N PRO A 192 -2.13 -28.98 -25.48
CA PRO A 192 -1.03 -28.38 -26.25
C PRO A 192 -1.21 -26.87 -26.50
N ASP A 193 -2.43 -26.35 -26.36
CA ASP A 193 -2.79 -24.94 -26.58
C ASP A 193 -3.41 -24.28 -25.34
N GLY A 194 -3.21 -24.86 -24.15
CA GLY A 194 -3.90 -24.47 -22.92
C GLY A 194 -3.30 -23.27 -22.18
N SER A 195 -3.08 -22.15 -22.88
CA SER A 195 -2.87 -20.87 -22.22
C SER A 195 -4.22 -20.21 -21.94
N GLY A 196 -4.57 -20.09 -20.66
CA GLY A 196 -5.75 -19.35 -20.23
C GLY A 196 -5.36 -17.96 -19.72
N GLU A 197 -6.11 -16.93 -20.11
CA GLU A 197 -6.03 -15.60 -19.50
C GLU A 197 -7.38 -15.27 -18.86
N MET A 198 -7.36 -15.01 -17.54
CA MET A 198 -8.51 -14.51 -16.80
C MET A 198 -8.20 -13.08 -16.37
N SER A 199 -9.13 -12.16 -16.56
CA SER A 199 -9.00 -10.83 -16.00
C SER A 199 -10.18 -10.50 -15.08
N ARG A 200 -9.83 -9.99 -13.91
CA ARG A 200 -10.76 -9.50 -12.88
C ARG A 200 -10.56 -8.00 -12.73
N TYR A 201 -11.64 -7.27 -12.50
CA TYR A 201 -11.55 -5.85 -12.25
C TYR A 201 -12.66 -5.37 -11.33
N TYR A 202 -12.36 -4.39 -10.54
CA TYR A 202 -13.34 -3.68 -9.75
C TYR A 202 -12.96 -2.21 -9.61
N SER A 203 -13.95 -1.41 -9.27
CA SER A 203 -13.76 -0.02 -8.92
C SER A 203 -14.52 0.29 -7.64
N ARG A 204 -13.96 1.18 -6.83
CA ARG A 204 -14.59 1.64 -5.60
C ARG A 204 -14.49 3.14 -5.46
N PHE A 205 -15.51 3.72 -4.88
CA PHE A 205 -15.50 5.10 -4.42
C PHE A 205 -15.59 5.09 -2.91
N ASN A 206 -14.69 5.80 -2.25
CA ASN A 206 -14.66 5.95 -0.79
C ASN A 206 -14.16 7.34 -0.42
N ALA A 207 -14.04 7.65 0.86
CA ALA A 207 -13.46 8.89 1.33
C ALA A 207 -12.66 8.66 2.62
N ASP A 208 -11.48 9.28 2.71
CA ASP A 208 -10.75 9.40 3.96
C ASP A 208 -11.15 10.69 4.66
N PHE A 209 -11.30 10.64 5.96
CA PHE A 209 -11.57 11.78 6.83
C PHE A 209 -10.38 12.01 7.73
N GLY A 210 -10.02 13.27 7.94
CA GLY A 210 -8.89 13.63 8.75
C GLY A 210 -9.17 14.80 9.69
N ILE A 211 -8.51 14.77 10.82
CA ILE A 211 -8.42 15.90 11.74
C ILE A 211 -6.98 16.12 12.15
N ARG A 212 -6.60 17.38 12.29
CA ARG A 212 -5.31 17.78 12.83
C ARG A 212 -5.50 18.92 13.81
N PHE A 213 -4.83 18.83 14.96
CA PHE A 213 -4.86 19.83 16.01
C PHE A 213 -3.45 20.30 16.37
N LEU A 214 -3.23 21.62 16.41
CA LEU A 214 -2.01 22.24 16.86
C LEU A 214 -2.08 22.54 18.35
N SER A 215 -1.38 21.74 19.16
CA SER A 215 -1.28 21.96 20.61
C SER A 215 -0.07 22.84 20.93
N GLY A 216 -0.31 24.13 21.02
CA GLY A 216 0.75 25.11 21.25
C GLY A 216 1.59 25.39 19.99
N LYS A 217 2.90 25.70 20.19
CA LYS A 217 3.82 26.05 19.10
C LYS A 217 4.58 24.83 18.55
N ASN A 218 4.65 23.78 19.33
CA ASN A 218 5.61 22.70 19.13
C ASN A 218 4.98 21.33 18.89
N PHE A 219 3.71 21.14 19.24
CA PHE A 219 3.04 19.85 19.11
C PHE A 219 1.89 19.92 18.12
N SER A 220 1.76 18.88 17.31
CA SER A 220 0.55 18.59 16.58
C SER A 220 0.10 17.15 16.82
N ILE A 221 -1.20 16.95 16.77
CA ILE A 221 -1.88 15.65 16.90
C ILE A 221 -2.75 15.50 15.66
N GLY A 222 -2.75 14.33 15.09
CA GLY A 222 -3.59 14.02 13.93
C GLY A 222 -4.31 12.69 14.10
N ALA A 223 -5.46 12.58 13.45
CA ALA A 223 -6.15 11.30 13.30
C ALA A 223 -6.82 11.23 11.94
N THR A 224 -6.97 10.01 11.42
CA THR A 224 -7.69 9.72 10.19
C THR A 224 -8.63 8.56 10.38
N PHE A 225 -9.66 8.55 9.56
CA PHE A 225 -10.63 7.47 9.50
C PHE A 225 -10.98 7.19 8.03
N THR A 226 -10.84 5.94 7.61
CA THR A 226 -11.32 5.42 6.32
C THR A 226 -12.43 4.43 6.58
N PRO A 227 -13.66 4.67 6.12
CA PRO A 227 -14.77 3.71 6.27
C PRO A 227 -14.49 2.39 5.55
N SER A 228 -15.08 1.31 6.01
CA SER A 228 -15.12 0.05 5.28
C SER A 228 -15.89 0.22 3.97
N TYR A 229 -15.48 -0.54 2.96
CA TYR A 229 -16.12 -0.52 1.66
C TYR A 229 -16.06 -1.90 1.00
N THR A 230 -17.12 -2.28 0.31
CA THR A 230 -17.20 -3.54 -0.47
C THR A 230 -17.56 -3.20 -1.91
N ALA A 231 -16.83 -3.79 -2.86
CA ALA A 231 -17.07 -3.66 -4.29
C ALA A 231 -17.30 -5.02 -4.94
N ASP A 232 -18.22 -5.09 -5.89
CA ASP A 232 -18.39 -6.29 -6.72
C ASP A 232 -17.21 -6.44 -7.69
N ILE A 233 -16.60 -7.61 -7.70
CA ILE A 233 -15.55 -7.98 -8.65
C ILE A 233 -16.24 -8.46 -9.92
N LYS A 234 -15.80 -7.96 -11.06
CA LYS A 234 -16.23 -8.39 -12.38
C LYS A 234 -15.13 -9.21 -13.01
N SER A 235 -15.50 -10.33 -13.62
CA SER A 235 -14.60 -11.19 -14.39
C SER A 235 -15.06 -11.29 -15.83
N ASN A 236 -14.12 -11.45 -16.76
CA ASN A 236 -14.40 -11.78 -18.15
C ASN A 236 -14.27 -13.30 -18.43
N ASP A 237 -14.13 -14.11 -17.40
CA ASP A 237 -13.98 -15.56 -17.54
C ASP A 237 -15.32 -16.23 -17.76
N GLU A 238 -15.44 -16.97 -18.88
CA GLU A 238 -16.62 -17.78 -19.20
C GLU A 238 -16.77 -19.02 -18.30
N TYR A 239 -15.70 -19.41 -17.58
CA TYR A 239 -15.70 -20.55 -16.65
C TYR A 239 -16.29 -20.23 -15.27
N TYR A 240 -16.41 -18.94 -14.92
CA TYR A 240 -17.09 -18.58 -13.68
C TYR A 240 -18.61 -18.73 -13.86
N PRO A 241 -19.26 -19.54 -13.02
CA PRO A 241 -20.72 -19.66 -13.08
C PRO A 241 -21.32 -18.26 -12.94
N THR A 242 -22.25 -17.91 -13.84
CA THR A 242 -22.93 -16.61 -13.90
C THR A 242 -23.60 -16.18 -12.58
N ASN A 243 -23.67 -17.07 -11.60
CA ASN A 243 -24.26 -16.87 -10.29
C ASN A 243 -23.22 -16.59 -9.18
N PHE A 244 -21.92 -16.58 -9.49
CA PHE A 244 -20.87 -16.32 -8.52
C PHE A 244 -20.63 -14.82 -8.41
N LYS A 245 -20.95 -14.26 -7.24
CA LYS A 245 -20.66 -12.86 -6.92
C LYS A 245 -19.42 -12.81 -6.05
N ALA A 246 -18.32 -12.45 -6.65
CA ALA A 246 -17.12 -12.11 -5.91
C ALA A 246 -17.16 -10.64 -5.47
N VAL A 247 -16.65 -10.37 -4.28
CA VAL A 247 -16.58 -9.02 -3.72
C VAL A 247 -15.19 -8.76 -3.17
N SER A 248 -14.73 -7.51 -3.29
CA SER A 248 -13.53 -7.03 -2.62
C SER A 248 -13.93 -6.12 -1.48
N THR A 249 -13.56 -6.48 -0.26
CA THR A 249 -13.83 -5.70 0.94
C THR A 249 -12.56 -5.05 1.47
N GLN A 250 -12.62 -3.75 1.68
CA GLN A 250 -11.62 -3.03 2.46
C GLN A 250 -12.21 -2.79 3.85
N PRO A 251 -11.60 -3.37 4.91
CA PRO A 251 -11.98 -3.06 6.29
C PRO A 251 -11.73 -1.60 6.63
N PHE A 252 -12.43 -1.08 7.63
CA PHE A 252 -12.18 0.28 8.07
C PHE A 252 -10.76 0.44 8.63
N LYS A 253 -10.21 1.65 8.48
CA LYS A 253 -8.89 2.01 8.96
C LYS A 253 -8.95 3.26 9.83
N ILE A 254 -8.17 3.25 10.91
CA ILE A 254 -7.94 4.41 11.78
C ILE A 254 -6.44 4.61 11.87
N SER A 255 -6.00 5.87 11.77
CA SER A 255 -4.62 6.22 12.08
C SER A 255 -4.61 7.37 13.08
N ALA A 256 -3.66 7.34 14.01
CA ALA A 256 -3.41 8.41 14.97
C ALA A 256 -1.93 8.75 14.97
N GLY A 257 -1.59 10.03 15.11
CA GLY A 257 -0.21 10.47 15.08
C GLY A 257 0.06 11.67 15.95
N ILE A 258 1.32 11.82 16.31
CA ILE A 258 1.84 12.99 17.02
C ILE A 258 3.10 13.49 16.31
N GLU A 259 3.30 14.80 16.28
CA GLU A 259 4.55 15.40 15.81
C GLU A 259 4.99 16.48 16.80
N TYR A 260 6.27 16.44 17.19
CA TYR A 260 6.94 17.46 17.95
C TYR A 260 7.93 18.23 17.07
N THR A 261 7.84 19.55 17.06
CA THR A 261 8.77 20.45 16.39
C THR A 261 9.60 21.19 17.42
N GLY A 262 10.93 21.04 17.37
CA GLY A 262 11.84 21.72 18.28
C GLY A 262 11.77 23.25 18.17
N GLU A 263 12.16 23.96 19.23
CA GLU A 263 11.98 25.41 19.38
C GLU A 263 12.49 26.25 18.20
N LYS A 264 13.64 25.89 17.63
CA LYS A 264 14.22 26.57 16.45
C LYS A 264 13.76 25.97 15.11
N LYS A 265 12.77 25.09 15.13
CA LYS A 265 12.30 24.30 13.97
C LYS A 265 13.41 23.52 13.26
N LYS A 266 14.53 23.25 13.97
CA LYS A 266 15.66 22.51 13.40
C LYS A 266 15.42 21.01 13.36
N PHE A 267 14.61 20.48 14.26
CA PHE A 267 14.27 19.08 14.27
C PHE A 267 12.77 18.86 14.47
N LYS A 268 12.27 17.78 13.90
CA LYS A 268 10.93 17.26 14.12
C LYS A 268 11.04 15.79 14.49
N LEU A 269 10.18 15.35 15.38
CA LEU A 269 10.01 13.94 15.75
C LEU A 269 8.54 13.59 15.56
N SER A 270 8.26 12.47 14.91
CA SER A 270 6.90 12.04 14.62
C SER A 270 6.74 10.58 14.98
N ALA A 271 5.55 10.21 15.44
CA ALA A 271 5.14 8.83 15.64
C ALA A 271 3.69 8.67 15.23
N ASP A 272 3.41 7.61 14.48
CA ASP A 272 2.06 7.26 14.03
C ASP A 272 1.76 5.81 14.38
N TYR A 273 0.49 5.55 14.66
CA TYR A 273 -0.09 4.24 14.83
C TYR A 273 -1.21 4.05 13.82
N ASN A 274 -1.22 2.92 13.13
CA ASN A 274 -2.22 2.58 12.14
C ASN A 274 -2.91 1.28 12.55
N PHE A 275 -4.23 1.31 12.54
CA PHE A 275 -5.11 0.18 12.81
C PHE A 275 -6.00 -0.07 11.61
N GLN A 276 -6.17 -1.34 11.22
CA GLN A 276 -7.15 -1.77 10.23
C GLN A 276 -7.85 -3.03 10.72
N GLN A 277 -9.18 -3.06 10.67
CA GLN A 277 -9.98 -4.19 11.18
C GLN A 277 -10.00 -5.35 10.18
N THR A 278 -8.84 -5.96 9.96
CA THR A 278 -8.68 -7.08 9.02
C THR A 278 -9.26 -8.39 9.55
N SER A 279 -9.52 -8.52 10.86
CA SER A 279 -10.21 -9.67 11.47
C SER A 279 -11.66 -9.85 11.00
N LYS A 280 -12.23 -8.89 10.27
CA LYS A 280 -13.51 -9.07 9.56
C LYS A 280 -13.40 -9.97 8.33
N LEU A 281 -12.20 -10.15 7.84
CA LEU A 281 -11.88 -11.09 6.78
C LEU A 281 -11.45 -12.40 7.43
N ASN A 282 -12.00 -13.52 6.95
CA ASN A 282 -11.73 -14.84 7.51
C ASN A 282 -10.24 -15.21 7.38
N GLY A 283 -9.57 -15.76 8.39
CA GLY A 283 -8.15 -16.13 8.44
C GLY A 283 -7.17 -14.97 8.61
N TYR A 284 -7.66 -13.79 9.01
CA TYR A 284 -6.79 -12.65 9.33
C TYR A 284 -7.06 -12.11 10.72
N VAL A 285 -6.00 -11.65 11.36
CA VAL A 285 -6.04 -10.86 12.59
C VAL A 285 -6.05 -9.37 12.25
N ASP A 286 -6.41 -8.54 13.22
CA ASP A 286 -6.37 -7.10 13.03
C ASP A 286 -4.94 -6.59 12.77
N LYS A 287 -4.82 -5.65 11.83
CA LYS A 287 -3.56 -5.03 11.45
C LYS A 287 -3.20 -3.88 12.38
N HIS A 288 -1.99 -3.92 12.89
CA HIS A 288 -1.43 -2.89 13.76
C HIS A 288 -0.04 -2.50 13.26
N ASP A 289 0.16 -1.30 12.74
CA ASP A 289 1.46 -0.84 12.27
C ASP A 289 1.93 0.39 13.08
N PHE A 290 3.24 0.48 13.30
CA PHE A 290 3.89 1.55 14.04
C PHE A 290 4.93 2.24 13.16
N ASN A 291 4.91 3.56 13.19
CA ASN A 291 5.82 4.40 12.43
C ASN A 291 6.46 5.41 13.38
N ILE A 292 7.78 5.58 13.27
CA ILE A 292 8.51 6.60 14.04
C ILE A 292 9.58 7.22 13.14
N GLY A 293 9.78 8.52 13.27
CA GLY A 293 10.82 9.16 12.47
C GLY A 293 11.14 10.57 12.92
N GLY A 294 12.23 11.07 12.33
CA GLY A 294 12.71 12.40 12.59
C GLY A 294 13.18 13.12 11.34
N GLU A 295 13.15 14.43 11.40
CA GLU A 295 13.70 15.34 10.40
C GLU A 295 14.65 16.33 11.08
N TYR A 296 15.83 16.54 10.49
CA TYR A 296 16.78 17.55 10.91
C TYR A 296 17.04 18.54 9.77
N SER A 297 16.67 19.79 9.98
CA SER A 297 16.96 20.88 9.06
C SER A 297 18.41 21.34 9.25
N VAL A 298 19.32 20.93 8.36
CA VAL A 298 20.72 21.34 8.35
C VAL A 298 20.84 22.86 8.17
N ASN A 299 20.06 23.36 7.22
CA ASN A 299 19.90 24.79 6.94
C ASN A 299 18.49 25.07 6.37
N LYS A 300 18.24 26.26 5.83
CA LYS A 300 16.95 26.64 5.27
C LYS A 300 16.56 25.84 4.00
N SER A 301 17.55 25.28 3.32
CA SER A 301 17.36 24.56 2.06
C SER A 301 17.46 23.04 2.21
N LEU A 302 18.28 22.53 3.13
CA LEU A 302 18.56 21.10 3.25
C LEU A 302 17.96 20.55 4.54
N ALA A 303 17.18 19.48 4.41
CA ALA A 303 16.69 18.66 5.50
C ALA A 303 17.08 17.18 5.28
N LEU A 304 17.50 16.53 6.38
CA LEU A 304 17.79 15.10 6.45
C LEU A 304 16.72 14.41 7.27
N ARG A 305 16.42 13.16 6.92
CA ARG A 305 15.40 12.35 7.57
C ARG A 305 15.91 10.96 7.87
N ALA A 306 15.42 10.39 8.96
CA ALA A 306 15.59 8.98 9.29
C ALA A 306 14.36 8.49 10.04
N GLY A 307 14.11 7.20 9.95
CA GLY A 307 12.96 6.61 10.63
C GLY A 307 12.90 5.11 10.53
N PHE A 308 11.81 4.60 11.06
CA PHE A 308 11.52 3.19 11.13
C PHE A 308 10.00 2.99 11.06
N PHE A 309 9.54 1.93 10.39
CA PHE A 309 8.15 1.51 10.45
C PHE A 309 8.03 -0.01 10.31
N THR A 310 6.86 -0.51 10.70
CA THR A 310 6.53 -1.92 10.69
C THR A 310 5.40 -2.21 9.72
N ILE A 311 5.40 -3.42 9.17
CA ILE A 311 4.26 -4.06 8.53
C ILE A 311 4.19 -5.46 9.11
N PHE A 312 3.21 -5.69 9.98
CA PHE A 312 3.04 -7.00 10.61
C PHE A 312 2.30 -7.96 9.69
N ASP A 313 2.69 -9.23 9.76
CA ASP A 313 1.93 -10.31 9.16
C ASP A 313 0.55 -10.40 9.83
N ILE A 314 -0.49 -10.37 9.02
CA ILE A 314 -1.88 -10.34 9.50
C ILE A 314 -2.59 -11.68 9.31
N ARG A 315 -1.90 -12.71 8.80
CA ARG A 315 -2.50 -14.04 8.64
C ARG A 315 -2.76 -14.66 9.99
N ASP A 316 -3.95 -15.24 10.17
CA ASP A 316 -4.29 -16.01 11.34
C ASP A 316 -3.81 -17.46 11.15
N PHE A 317 -2.69 -17.80 11.78
CA PHE A 317 -2.13 -19.16 11.73
C PHE A 317 -2.82 -20.14 12.67
N GLU A 318 -3.64 -19.66 13.61
CA GLU A 318 -4.40 -20.47 14.53
C GLU A 318 -5.73 -20.94 13.92
N ASP A 319 -6.18 -20.30 12.83
CA ASP A 319 -7.38 -20.70 12.11
C ASP A 319 -7.10 -21.97 11.29
N GLU A 320 -7.59 -23.13 11.77
CA GLU A 320 -7.44 -24.43 11.10
C GLU A 320 -8.24 -24.53 9.79
N ASP A 321 -9.29 -23.73 9.65
CA ASP A 321 -10.17 -23.75 8.48
C ASP A 321 -9.54 -23.03 7.27
N VAL A 322 -8.52 -22.20 7.50
CA VAL A 322 -7.81 -21.45 6.46
C VAL A 322 -6.44 -22.06 6.16
N SER A 323 -6.33 -22.61 4.98
CA SER A 323 -5.06 -23.14 4.46
C SER A 323 -4.35 -22.08 3.63
N PHE A 324 -3.51 -21.26 4.27
CA PHE A 324 -2.60 -20.41 3.50
C PHE A 324 -1.51 -21.25 2.82
N PRO A 325 -1.27 -21.07 1.51
CA PRO A 325 -0.07 -21.59 0.88
C PRO A 325 1.15 -21.00 1.60
N GLY A 326 1.91 -21.81 2.32
CA GLY A 326 3.09 -21.37 3.04
C GLY A 326 2.79 -20.88 4.47
N LYS A 327 2.16 -21.72 5.31
CA LYS A 327 2.21 -21.54 6.78
C LYS A 327 3.66 -21.44 7.32
N ALA A 328 4.65 -21.80 6.49
CA ALA A 328 6.05 -21.73 6.82
C ALA A 328 6.61 -20.33 6.55
N GLY A 329 6.57 -19.46 7.53
CA GLY A 329 7.35 -18.22 7.54
C GLY A 329 6.57 -16.98 7.88
N ASP A 330 7.23 -16.08 8.58
CA ASP A 330 6.72 -14.79 8.99
C ASP A 330 6.94 -13.76 7.87
N PHE A 331 5.88 -13.06 7.43
CA PHE A 331 5.94 -11.99 6.47
C PHE A 331 6.05 -10.60 7.12
N THR A 332 6.19 -10.55 8.43
CA THR A 332 6.45 -9.31 9.13
C THR A 332 7.69 -8.60 8.57
N GLN A 333 7.55 -7.33 8.28
CA GLN A 333 8.63 -6.51 7.76
C GLN A 333 8.90 -5.33 8.69
N TYR A 334 10.18 -5.07 8.90
CA TYR A 334 10.68 -3.92 9.62
C TYR A 334 11.50 -3.07 8.66
N PHE A 335 11.11 -1.83 8.46
CA PHE A 335 11.78 -0.92 7.54
C PHE A 335 12.61 0.10 8.29
N VAL A 336 13.90 0.18 7.94
CA VAL A 336 14.73 1.33 8.24
C VAL A 336 14.65 2.30 7.07
N THR A 337 14.55 3.58 7.36
CA THR A 337 14.38 4.60 6.33
C THR A 337 15.37 5.73 6.48
N CYS A 338 15.77 6.31 5.36
CA CYS A 338 16.48 7.57 5.32
C CYS A 338 16.01 8.42 4.15
N GLY A 339 16.23 9.72 4.24
CA GLY A 339 15.81 10.63 3.18
C GLY A 339 16.44 12.00 3.30
N LEU A 340 16.29 12.75 2.23
CA LEU A 340 16.71 14.15 2.17
C LEU A 340 15.70 14.97 1.37
N SER A 341 15.63 16.26 1.64
CA SER A 341 15.03 17.21 0.72
C SER A 341 15.86 18.47 0.57
N TYR A 342 15.77 19.06 -0.60
CA TYR A 342 16.50 20.27 -0.95
C TYR A 342 15.58 21.29 -1.59
N LYS A 343 15.49 22.49 -1.00
CA LYS A 343 14.66 23.59 -1.47
C LYS A 343 15.49 24.55 -2.32
N ILE A 344 15.03 24.79 -3.54
CA ILE A 344 15.59 25.79 -4.47
C ILE A 344 14.45 26.69 -4.91
N ASN A 345 14.43 27.92 -4.42
CA ASN A 345 13.36 28.87 -4.70
C ASN A 345 11.97 28.29 -4.37
N ASN A 346 11.18 28.03 -5.40
CA ASN A 346 9.83 27.48 -5.31
C ASN A 346 9.78 25.95 -5.49
N PHE A 347 10.94 25.30 -5.72
CA PHE A 347 11.05 23.86 -5.84
C PHE A 347 11.45 23.22 -4.53
N ASP A 348 10.81 22.14 -4.17
CA ASP A 348 11.21 21.24 -3.09
C ASP A 348 11.47 19.86 -3.71
N LEU A 349 12.74 19.47 -3.74
CA LEU A 349 13.20 18.17 -4.25
C LEU A 349 13.34 17.22 -3.08
N SER A 350 12.93 15.97 -3.23
CA SER A 350 13.04 14.96 -2.18
C SER A 350 13.52 13.62 -2.73
N ALA A 351 14.27 12.89 -1.91
CA ALA A 351 14.62 11.51 -2.16
C ALA A 351 14.55 10.74 -0.84
N SER A 352 14.14 9.48 -0.91
CA SER A 352 14.13 8.59 0.26
C SER A 352 14.42 7.15 -0.13
N LEU A 353 14.98 6.42 0.82
CA LEU A 353 15.24 4.98 0.76
C LEU A 353 14.54 4.35 1.96
N MET A 354 13.81 3.28 1.71
CA MET A 354 13.20 2.42 2.74
C MET A 354 13.65 0.99 2.46
N ASP A 355 14.14 0.30 3.46
CA ASP A 355 14.74 -1.02 3.31
C ASP A 355 14.33 -1.96 4.42
N SER A 356 13.83 -3.16 4.07
CA SER A 356 13.39 -4.18 5.02
C SER A 356 14.37 -5.34 5.19
N HIS A 357 15.58 -5.27 4.62
CA HIS A 357 16.58 -6.34 4.77
C HIS A 357 17.06 -6.56 6.21
N VAL A 358 16.78 -5.62 7.11
CA VAL A 358 17.01 -5.76 8.56
C VAL A 358 16.03 -6.70 9.25
N SER A 359 14.88 -7.00 8.62
CA SER A 359 13.88 -7.92 9.19
C SER A 359 14.30 -9.37 8.99
N MET A 360 13.78 -10.26 9.83
CA MET A 360 13.93 -11.71 9.67
C MET A 360 12.89 -12.32 8.73
N GLY A 361 11.85 -11.55 8.36
CA GLY A 361 10.78 -12.00 7.47
C GLY A 361 11.28 -12.48 6.10
N LEU A 362 10.50 -13.30 5.45
CA LEU A 362 10.84 -13.95 4.17
C LEU A 362 10.94 -12.94 3.02
N ILE A 363 10.10 -11.93 3.03
CA ILE A 363 10.08 -10.91 1.96
C ILE A 363 11.01 -9.77 2.35
N LYS A 364 11.95 -9.46 1.47
CA LYS A 364 12.85 -8.31 1.56
C LYS A 364 12.47 -7.30 0.50
N LEU A 365 12.24 -6.08 0.92
CA LEU A 365 11.79 -5.01 0.03
C LEU A 365 12.68 -3.78 0.20
N THR A 366 13.18 -3.28 -0.92
CA THR A 366 13.85 -1.97 -0.98
C THR A 366 13.01 -1.04 -1.83
N ILE A 367 12.71 0.15 -1.31
CA ILE A 367 11.91 1.18 -1.98
C ILE A 367 12.74 2.46 -2.07
N ILE A 368 12.87 2.98 -3.27
CA ILE A 368 13.53 4.25 -3.56
C ILE A 368 12.47 5.22 -4.07
N ASN A 369 12.29 6.32 -3.38
CA ASN A 369 11.41 7.40 -3.81
C ASN A 369 12.20 8.62 -4.23
N ALA A 370 11.75 9.27 -5.28
CA ALA A 370 12.19 10.60 -5.69
C ALA A 370 10.97 11.45 -6.01
N GLY A 371 11.02 12.71 -5.64
CA GLY A 371 9.89 13.59 -5.89
C GLY A 371 10.25 15.06 -5.92
N PHE A 372 9.35 15.83 -6.48
CA PHE A 372 9.42 17.28 -6.41
C PHE A 372 8.04 17.91 -6.20
N THR A 373 8.06 19.04 -5.52
CA THR A 373 6.90 19.93 -5.38
C THR A 373 7.29 21.31 -5.90
N TYR A 374 6.45 21.91 -6.72
CA TYR A 374 6.62 23.29 -7.20
C TYR A 374 5.44 24.14 -6.75
N GLY A 375 5.73 25.19 -5.97
CA GLY A 375 4.72 26.12 -5.45
C GLY A 375 4.80 27.50 -6.12
N PHE A 376 3.66 28.08 -6.57
CA PHE A 376 3.62 29.38 -7.24
C PHE A 376 2.37 30.19 -6.93
#